data_3bd39200ce82070a4850318fb690f845
#
_entry.id   3bd39200ce82070a4850318fb690f845
#
_cell.length_a   1.000
_cell.length_b   1.000
_cell.length_c   1.000
_cell.angle_alpha   90.00
_cell.angle_beta   90.00
_cell.angle_gamma   90.00
#
_symmetry.space_group_name_H-M   'P 1'
#
loop_
_entity.id
_entity.type
_entity.pdbx_description
1 polymer ?
#
loop_
_entity_poly.entity_id
_entity_poly.type
_entity_poly.pdbx_seq_one_letter_code
_entity_poly.pdbx_strand_id
1 'polypeptide(L)'
;MLKSKIHRATVTGSDLHYVGSITIDQDLLDAADVREHEQVHVVDVDNGARFETYTISGERGSGEICINGAAARLVHTDDTIIVIS
;
A
#
# COMPACT_ATOMS: atom_id res chain seq x y z
N MET A 1 -16.91 7.44 -3.92
CA MET A 1 -17.44 6.06 -4.11
C MET A 1 -16.30 5.06 -4.15
N LEU A 2 -16.42 3.98 -3.43
CA LEU A 2 -15.44 2.91 -3.45
C LEU A 2 -15.41 2.23 -4.83
N LYS A 3 -14.24 2.20 -5.47
CA LYS A 3 -14.05 1.48 -6.72
C LYS A 3 -13.60 0.04 -6.46
N SER A 4 -12.57 -0.12 -5.61
CA SER A 4 -12.01 -1.43 -5.30
C SER A 4 -11.16 -1.34 -4.04
N LYS A 5 -10.73 -2.49 -3.55
CA LYS A 5 -9.78 -2.53 -2.44
C LYS A 5 -8.95 -3.81 -2.48
N ILE A 6 -7.75 -3.71 -1.90
CA ILE A 6 -6.93 -4.86 -1.57
C ILE A 6 -7.12 -5.07 -0.07
N HIS A 7 -7.80 -6.16 0.29
CA HIS A 7 -8.23 -6.41 1.66
C HIS A 7 -7.23 -7.28 2.40
N ARG A 8 -6.73 -6.77 3.54
CA ARG A 8 -5.85 -7.50 4.46
C ARG A 8 -4.53 -7.93 3.82
N ALA A 9 -3.88 -7.00 3.11
CA ALA A 9 -2.53 -7.21 2.63
C ALA A 9 -1.54 -7.10 3.78
N THR A 10 -0.42 -7.81 3.67
CA THR A 10 0.64 -7.77 4.68
C THR A 10 1.74 -6.80 4.24
N VAL A 11 2.11 -5.86 5.09
CA VAL A 11 3.23 -4.95 4.83
C VAL A 11 4.53 -5.74 4.84
N THR A 12 5.28 -5.68 3.74
CA THR A 12 6.55 -6.41 3.61
C THR A 12 7.76 -5.55 3.94
N GLY A 13 7.61 -4.24 3.98
CA GLY A 13 8.70 -3.34 4.30
C GLY A 13 8.27 -1.89 4.30
N SER A 14 9.20 -1.01 4.62
CA SER A 14 8.99 0.43 4.61
C SER A 14 10.30 1.14 4.31
N ASP A 15 10.21 2.33 3.69
CA ASP A 15 11.37 3.14 3.35
C ASP A 15 11.08 4.59 3.70
N LEU A 16 11.54 5.02 4.86
CA LEU A 16 11.30 6.37 5.39
C LEU A 16 11.88 7.46 4.49
N HIS A 17 12.96 7.18 3.81
CA HIS A 17 13.72 8.17 3.04
C HIS A 17 13.36 8.22 1.56
N TYR A 18 12.37 7.44 1.15
CA TYR A 18 11.89 7.45 -0.23
C TYR A 18 10.73 8.45 -0.39
N VAL A 19 10.36 8.76 -1.63
CA VAL A 19 9.21 9.61 -1.91
C VAL A 19 7.93 8.96 -1.40
N GLY A 20 7.07 9.74 -0.74
CA GLY A 20 5.82 9.22 -0.15
C GLY A 20 4.98 8.49 -1.18
N SER A 21 4.71 7.22 -0.93
CA SER A 21 3.99 6.33 -1.84
C SER A 21 3.80 4.95 -1.20
N ILE A 22 3.07 4.09 -1.89
CA ILE A 22 3.00 2.68 -1.53
C ILE A 22 3.37 1.84 -2.74
N THR A 23 4.42 1.04 -2.62
CA THR A 23 4.81 0.11 -3.68
C THR A 23 4.04 -1.18 -3.51
N ILE A 24 3.30 -1.58 -4.54
CA ILE A 24 2.44 -2.77 -4.52
C ILE A 24 2.79 -3.65 -5.71
N ASP A 25 2.95 -4.95 -5.47
CA ASP A 25 3.10 -5.96 -6.52
C ASP A 25 2.11 -5.69 -7.66
N GLN A 26 2.61 -5.60 -8.89
CA GLN A 26 1.80 -5.28 -10.06
C GLN A 26 0.65 -6.27 -10.25
N ASP A 27 0.84 -7.54 -9.88
CA ASP A 27 -0.23 -8.53 -9.99
C ASP A 27 -1.40 -8.18 -9.07
N LEU A 28 -1.13 -7.65 -7.89
CA LEU A 28 -2.19 -7.19 -6.97
C LEU A 28 -2.87 -5.94 -7.49
N LEU A 29 -2.12 -5.01 -8.08
CA LEU A 29 -2.69 -3.82 -8.71
C LEU A 29 -3.63 -4.22 -9.84
N ASP A 30 -3.21 -5.15 -10.69
CA ASP A 30 -4.02 -5.63 -11.80
C ASP A 30 -5.31 -6.29 -11.28
N ALA A 31 -5.20 -7.15 -10.27
CA ALA A 31 -6.35 -7.86 -9.71
C ALA A 31 -7.39 -6.90 -9.12
N ALA A 32 -6.95 -5.79 -8.55
CA ALA A 32 -7.83 -4.79 -7.94
C ALA A 32 -8.22 -3.68 -8.91
N ASP A 33 -7.71 -3.70 -10.14
CA ASP A 33 -7.92 -2.64 -11.12
C ASP A 33 -7.47 -1.27 -10.58
N VAL A 34 -6.34 -1.25 -9.89
CA VAL A 34 -5.69 -0.03 -9.40
C VAL A 34 -4.49 0.24 -10.29
N ARG A 35 -4.41 1.46 -10.81
CA ARG A 35 -3.33 1.84 -11.72
C ARG A 35 -2.14 2.36 -10.94
N GLU A 36 -0.97 2.31 -11.55
CA GLU A 36 0.21 2.98 -11.00
C GLU A 36 -0.06 4.48 -10.90
N HIS A 37 0.38 5.09 -9.80
CA HIS A 37 0.20 6.51 -9.46
C HIS A 37 -1.25 6.88 -9.13
N GLU A 38 -2.11 5.92 -8.95
CA GLU A 38 -3.47 6.18 -8.48
C GLU A 38 -3.46 6.50 -6.98
N GLN A 39 -4.24 7.52 -6.59
CA GLN A 39 -4.40 7.84 -5.18
C GLN A 39 -5.20 6.75 -4.48
N VAL A 40 -4.73 6.35 -3.30
CA VAL A 40 -5.40 5.34 -2.48
C VAL A 40 -5.44 5.78 -1.02
N HIS A 41 -6.42 5.26 -0.30
CA HIS A 41 -6.49 5.35 1.16
C HIS A 41 -5.96 4.05 1.73
N VAL A 42 -5.12 4.14 2.75
CA VAL A 42 -4.55 2.98 3.43
C VAL A 42 -4.99 2.99 4.88
N VAL A 43 -5.47 1.86 5.34
CA VAL A 43 -5.88 1.66 6.73
C VAL A 43 -5.05 0.52 7.31
N ASP A 44 -4.36 0.79 8.43
CA ASP A 44 -3.62 -0.23 9.15
C ASP A 44 -4.55 -0.88 10.19
N VAL A 45 -4.82 -2.17 10.02
CA VAL A 45 -5.75 -2.91 10.88
C VAL A 45 -5.19 -3.06 12.29
N ASP A 46 -3.87 -3.16 12.43
CA ASP A 46 -3.23 -3.46 13.70
C ASP A 46 -3.16 -2.25 14.64
N ASN A 47 -3.04 -1.04 14.10
CA ASN A 47 -2.92 0.16 14.93
C ASN A 47 -3.95 1.25 14.65
N GLY A 48 -4.81 1.05 13.65
CA GLY A 48 -5.86 2.02 13.31
C GLY A 48 -5.39 3.24 12.54
N ALA A 49 -4.14 3.32 12.15
CA ALA A 49 -3.64 4.44 11.37
C ALA A 49 -4.32 4.50 10.01
N ARG A 50 -4.57 5.71 9.52
CA ARG A 50 -5.20 5.94 8.22
C ARG A 50 -4.44 7.05 7.52
N PHE A 51 -4.15 6.83 6.24
CA PHE A 51 -3.45 7.86 5.44
C PHE A 51 -3.78 7.70 3.97
N GLU A 52 -3.49 8.76 3.21
CA GLU A 52 -3.65 8.78 1.77
C GLU A 52 -2.28 8.83 1.14
N THR A 53 -2.12 8.13 0.02
CA THR A 53 -0.89 8.13 -0.75
C THR A 53 -1.20 7.72 -2.19
N TYR A 54 -0.19 7.45 -3.00
CA TYR A 54 -0.38 6.96 -4.35
C TYR A 54 0.47 5.71 -4.57
N THR A 55 0.07 4.92 -5.55
CA THR A 55 0.68 3.62 -5.83
C THR A 55 1.91 3.74 -6.72
N ILE A 56 2.88 2.87 -6.46
CA ILE A 56 4.01 2.60 -7.36
C ILE A 56 3.98 1.10 -7.65
N SER A 57 4.22 0.74 -8.91
CA SER A 57 4.26 -0.66 -9.33
C SER A 57 5.48 -1.37 -8.77
N GLY A 58 5.26 -2.45 -8.03
CA GLY A 58 6.30 -3.36 -7.59
C GLY A 58 6.46 -4.51 -8.58
N GLU A 59 7.52 -5.30 -8.42
CA GLU A 59 7.80 -6.43 -9.28
C GLU A 59 6.68 -7.46 -9.22
N ARG A 60 6.25 -7.94 -10.39
CA ARG A 60 5.19 -8.96 -10.49
C ARG A 60 5.59 -10.23 -9.75
N GLY A 61 4.65 -10.73 -8.95
CA GLY A 61 4.85 -11.97 -8.21
C GLY A 61 5.72 -11.85 -6.97
N SER A 62 6.18 -10.63 -6.65
CA SER A 62 7.03 -10.42 -5.47
C SER A 62 6.26 -10.44 -4.16
N GLY A 63 4.96 -10.15 -4.20
CA GLY A 63 4.15 -9.97 -2.99
C GLY A 63 4.47 -8.68 -2.25
N GLU A 64 5.20 -7.76 -2.88
CA GLU A 64 5.69 -6.55 -2.22
C GLU A 64 4.56 -5.60 -1.85
N ILE A 65 4.56 -5.16 -0.59
CA ILE A 65 3.73 -4.08 -0.06
C ILE A 65 4.66 -3.22 0.79
N CYS A 66 5.17 -2.15 0.22
CA CYS A 66 6.17 -1.31 0.89
C CYS A 66 5.64 0.12 1.05
N ILE A 67 5.60 0.61 2.29
CA ILE A 67 5.15 1.97 2.59
C ILE A 67 6.37 2.89 2.56
N ASN A 68 6.32 3.91 1.73
CA ASN A 68 7.43 4.81 1.50
C ASN A 68 7.16 6.21 2.07
N GLY A 69 8.23 6.89 2.47
CA GLY A 69 8.16 8.27 2.93
C GLY A 69 7.63 8.40 4.36
N ALA A 70 7.04 9.54 4.68
CA ALA A 70 6.60 9.86 6.04
C ALA A 70 5.59 8.84 6.57
N ALA A 71 4.75 8.27 5.72
CA ALA A 71 3.77 7.27 6.13
C ALA A 71 4.42 5.99 6.68
N ALA A 72 5.70 5.75 6.37
CA ALA A 72 6.44 4.62 6.92
C ALA A 72 6.52 4.67 8.46
N ARG A 73 6.33 5.83 9.06
CA ARG A 73 6.29 5.97 10.52
C ARG A 73 4.98 5.47 11.13
N LEU A 74 3.94 5.28 10.30
CA LEU A 74 2.60 4.89 10.77
C LEU A 74 2.37 3.39 10.72
N VAL A 75 3.26 2.65 10.08
CA VAL A 75 3.08 1.21 9.88
C VAL A 75 4.35 0.46 10.27
N HIS A 76 4.20 -0.84 10.52
CA HIS A 76 5.32 -1.74 10.78
C HIS A 76 5.25 -2.90 9.79
N THR A 77 6.43 -3.46 9.47
CA THR A 77 6.50 -4.71 8.69
C THR A 77 5.66 -5.77 9.39
N ASP A 78 4.93 -6.54 8.60
CA ASP A 78 3.98 -7.57 9.03
C ASP A 78 2.62 -7.03 9.48
N ASP A 79 2.42 -5.71 9.53
CA ASP A 79 1.09 -5.16 9.76
C ASP A 79 0.14 -5.59 8.64
N THR A 80 -1.13 -5.77 9.01
CA THR A 80 -2.20 -6.03 8.05
C THR A 80 -2.83 -4.70 7.66
N ILE A 81 -2.90 -4.42 6.37
CA ILE A 81 -3.48 -3.18 5.86
C ILE A 81 -4.60 -3.45 4.85
N ILE A 82 -5.41 -2.42 4.64
CA ILE A 82 -6.42 -2.41 3.58
C ILE A 82 -6.11 -1.21 2.70
N VAL A 83 -5.97 -1.45 1.39
CA VAL A 83 -5.75 -0.40 0.40
C VAL A 83 -7.05 -0.17 -0.34
N ILE A 84 -7.54 1.07 -0.30
CA ILE A 84 -8.86 1.42 -0.81
C ILE A 84 -8.70 2.42 -1.95
N SER A 85 -9.26 2.09 -3.09
CA SER A 85 -9.27 2.98 -4.25
C SER A 85 -10.63 3.63 -4.45
#